data_aaaa1e06831d5515da153babd15149c5
#
_entry.id   aaaa1e06831d5515da153babd15149c5
#
_cell.length_a   1.000
_cell.length_b   1.000
_cell.length_c   1.000
_cell.angle_alpha   90.00
_cell.angle_beta   90.00
_cell.angle_gamma   90.00
#
_symmetry.space_group_name_H-M   'P 1'
#
loop_
_entity.id
_entity.type
_entity.pdbx_description
1 polymer ?
#
loop_
_entity_poly.entity_id
_entity_poly.type
_entity_poly.pdbx_seq_one_letter_code
_entity_poly.pdbx_strand_id
1 'polypeptide(L)'
;MYFLMTTLKLIILLCCSSTVAISYGQTSKADTTLRLEEVVVTGSGTERPISQSPGSIHVVTPLLLRNSPAQSVDDILSMLSGVNTTRSDGISNMHTNVSIRGLAGDEQGRTLVLFDGIPINTSDEGSVNWNSIHIDNVQRIEVFKGPGSSLYGNSAMGGVINIISKRPVSPFSLNASGSYGSLNTWKTDLGLSSRINDKFAIFLSGYYNKSDGFNNIPDSLRTEPDYSVARFMKEGGLYAKVLYNPTALFNVDLAYDLYRDKRGEGEKIQAPDGEYRHFNHNRVQSRFYG
;
A
#
# COMPACT_ATOMS: atom_id res chain seq x y z
N MET A 1 2.76 -54.26 20.23
CA MET A 1 2.41 -52.91 20.79
C MET A 1 3.59 -52.27 21.52
N TYR A 2 4.39 -53.02 22.32
CA TYR A 2 5.57 -52.46 23.04
C TYR A 2 6.73 -52.01 22.13
N PHE A 3 6.94 -52.69 21.01
CA PHE A 3 8.04 -52.37 20.08
C PHE A 3 7.79 -51.04 19.32
N LEU A 4 6.54 -50.72 19.01
CA LEU A 4 6.19 -49.48 18.33
C LEU A 4 6.30 -48.24 19.26
N MET A 5 6.04 -48.41 20.54
CA MET A 5 6.18 -47.36 21.57
C MET A 5 7.64 -47.02 21.87
N THR A 6 8.52 -48.00 21.83
CA THR A 6 9.98 -47.81 22.07
C THR A 6 10.65 -47.12 20.90
N THR A 7 10.28 -47.44 19.66
CA THR A 7 10.81 -46.77 18.44
C THR A 7 10.33 -45.31 18.35
N LEU A 8 9.06 -45.03 18.73
CA LEU A 8 8.53 -43.68 18.75
C LEU A 8 9.21 -42.78 19.80
N LYS A 9 9.51 -43.30 20.98
CA LYS A 9 10.27 -42.58 22.02
C LYS A 9 11.72 -42.30 21.59
N LEU A 10 12.37 -43.23 20.86
CA LEU A 10 13.71 -43.05 20.36
C LEU A 10 13.78 -41.92 19.28
N ILE A 11 12.78 -41.85 18.41
CA ILE A 11 12.69 -40.82 17.38
C ILE A 11 12.46 -39.45 18.01
N ILE A 12 11.59 -39.33 19.03
CA ILE A 12 11.35 -38.08 19.74
C ILE A 12 12.61 -37.62 20.49
N LEU A 13 13.35 -38.54 21.10
CA LEU A 13 14.62 -38.22 21.77
C LEU A 13 15.70 -37.75 20.80
N LEU A 14 15.75 -38.32 19.61
CA LEU A 14 16.69 -37.93 18.55
C LEU A 14 16.38 -36.57 17.95
N CYS A 15 15.09 -36.23 17.81
CA CYS A 15 14.63 -34.88 17.38
C CYS A 15 14.92 -33.79 18.43
N CYS A 16 14.81 -34.12 19.74
CA CYS A 16 15.13 -33.15 20.78
C CYS A 16 16.63 -32.90 20.96
N SER A 17 17.49 -33.84 20.61
CA SER A 17 18.94 -33.68 20.72
C SER A 17 19.58 -32.87 19.57
N SER A 18 18.88 -32.72 18.44
CA SER A 18 19.35 -31.92 17.29
C SER A 18 19.09 -30.40 17.42
N THR A 19 18.34 -29.97 18.44
CA THR A 19 18.03 -28.55 18.62
C THR A 19 18.95 -27.78 19.59
N VAL A 20 19.98 -28.43 20.17
CA VAL A 20 20.83 -27.81 21.20
C VAL A 20 22.15 -27.26 20.68
N ALA A 21 22.46 -27.38 19.43
CA ALA A 21 23.78 -27.00 18.94
C ALA A 21 23.69 -26.02 17.78
N ILE A 22 23.35 -24.74 18.00
CA ILE A 22 23.90 -23.60 17.24
C ILE A 22 23.48 -22.30 17.97
N SER A 23 24.11 -22.05 19.11
CA SER A 23 24.23 -20.69 19.66
C SER A 23 25.69 -20.25 19.52
N TYR A 24 26.13 -20.01 18.30
CA TYR A 24 27.32 -19.19 18.09
C TYR A 24 26.88 -17.73 18.26
N GLY A 25 27.32 -17.12 19.35
CA GLY A 25 27.19 -15.70 19.57
C GLY A 25 27.80 -14.94 18.38
N GLN A 26 26.97 -14.32 17.57
CA GLN A 26 27.44 -13.33 16.64
C GLN A 26 27.89 -12.13 17.46
N THR A 27 29.21 -11.96 17.58
CA THR A 27 29.77 -10.66 17.95
C THR A 27 29.26 -9.65 16.96
N SER A 28 28.31 -8.84 17.38
CA SER A 28 27.88 -7.66 16.66
C SER A 28 29.12 -6.78 16.47
N LYS A 29 29.76 -6.87 15.30
CA LYS A 29 30.58 -5.76 14.82
C LYS A 29 29.65 -4.56 14.84
N ALA A 30 30.02 -3.54 15.58
CA ALA A 30 29.39 -2.23 15.49
C ALA A 30 29.51 -1.80 14.02
N ASP A 31 28.44 -2.07 13.27
CA ASP A 31 28.32 -1.65 11.90
C ASP A 31 28.19 -0.12 11.98
N THR A 32 29.26 0.56 11.65
CA THR A 32 29.23 2.01 11.45
C THR A 32 28.44 2.21 10.15
N THR A 33 27.13 2.02 10.24
CA THR A 33 26.23 2.34 9.15
C THR A 33 26.34 3.85 8.97
N LEU A 34 27.06 4.25 7.95
CA LEU A 34 26.92 5.58 7.36
C LEU A 34 25.43 5.69 7.01
N ARG A 35 24.66 6.41 7.84
CA ARG A 35 23.30 6.78 7.47
C ARG A 35 23.42 7.71 6.29
N LEU A 36 23.34 7.16 5.10
CA LEU A 36 23.18 7.97 3.90
C LEU A 36 21.91 8.81 4.11
N GLU A 37 22.05 10.10 3.93
CA GLU A 37 20.93 11.02 4.06
C GLU A 37 19.86 10.62 3.03
N GLU A 38 18.60 10.57 3.48
CA GLU A 38 17.50 10.15 2.64
C GLU A 38 17.27 11.16 1.51
N VAL A 39 17.22 10.66 0.28
CA VAL A 39 17.01 11.47 -0.92
C VAL A 39 15.53 11.51 -1.27
N VAL A 40 15.01 12.70 -1.50
CA VAL A 40 13.59 12.95 -1.83
C VAL A 40 13.46 13.74 -3.12
N VAL A 41 12.34 13.53 -3.80
CA VAL A 41 12.03 14.21 -5.09
C VAL A 41 10.96 15.27 -4.89
N THR A 42 10.03 15.05 -3.97
CA THR A 42 8.76 15.78 -3.87
C THR A 42 8.92 17.27 -3.55
N GLY A 43 9.99 17.66 -2.85
CA GLY A 43 10.18 19.08 -2.48
C GLY A 43 10.73 19.98 -3.58
N SER A 44 11.37 19.41 -4.60
CA SER A 44 12.12 20.20 -5.60
C SER A 44 11.92 19.72 -7.03
N GLY A 45 11.19 18.61 -7.25
CA GLY A 45 11.05 17.98 -8.57
C GLY A 45 12.30 17.22 -9.03
N THR A 46 13.39 17.28 -8.27
CA THR A 46 14.66 16.58 -8.54
C THR A 46 15.15 15.85 -7.28
N GLU A 47 15.91 14.79 -7.45
CA GLU A 47 16.50 14.05 -6.32
C GLU A 47 17.46 14.94 -5.53
N ARG A 48 17.16 15.16 -4.25
CA ARG A 48 17.99 15.94 -3.32
C ARG A 48 17.96 15.32 -1.94
N PRO A 49 19.03 15.48 -1.14
CA PRO A 49 18.99 15.20 0.29
C PRO A 49 17.83 15.95 0.97
N ILE A 50 17.18 15.32 1.94
CA ILE A 50 16.04 15.92 2.64
C ILE A 50 16.41 17.25 3.32
N SER A 51 17.65 17.36 3.81
CA SER A 51 18.19 18.59 4.44
C SER A 51 18.28 19.76 3.47
N GLN A 52 18.39 19.50 2.17
CA GLN A 52 18.48 20.52 1.12
C GLN A 52 17.13 20.79 0.42
N SER A 53 16.09 20.07 0.81
CA SER A 53 14.76 20.22 0.24
C SER A 53 14.02 21.41 0.84
N PRO A 54 13.39 22.28 0.05
CA PRO A 54 12.62 23.38 0.59
C PRO A 54 11.34 22.86 1.28
N GLY A 55 11.09 23.31 2.50
CA GLY A 55 9.87 22.98 3.23
C GLY A 55 9.95 21.74 4.10
N SER A 56 8.81 21.36 4.68
CA SER A 56 8.71 20.22 5.59
C SER A 56 8.34 18.96 4.81
N ILE A 57 9.31 18.06 4.64
CA ILE A 57 9.10 16.75 4.04
C ILE A 57 9.15 15.68 5.12
N HIS A 58 8.21 14.76 5.07
CA HIS A 58 8.21 13.55 5.86
C HIS A 58 8.29 12.34 4.93
N VAL A 59 9.22 11.42 5.23
CA VAL A 59 9.38 10.21 4.45
C VAL A 59 8.97 9.00 5.27
N VAL A 60 8.02 8.24 4.74
CA VAL A 60 7.68 6.91 5.24
C VAL A 60 8.63 5.93 4.58
N THR A 61 9.57 5.44 5.36
CA THR A 61 10.62 4.53 4.88
C THR A 61 10.09 3.12 4.63
N PRO A 62 10.80 2.27 3.86
CA PRO A 62 10.43 0.86 3.69
C PRO A 62 10.41 0.08 5.01
N LEU A 63 11.22 0.49 5.98
CA LEU A 63 11.25 -0.12 7.30
C LEU A 63 9.97 0.21 8.08
N LEU A 64 9.54 1.46 8.04
CA LEU A 64 8.30 1.90 8.69
C LEU A 64 7.08 1.22 8.05
N LEU A 65 7.02 1.14 6.72
CA LEU A 65 5.96 0.42 6.00
C LEU A 65 5.84 -1.04 6.45
N ARG A 66 6.97 -1.76 6.55
CA ARG A 66 6.98 -3.18 6.95
C ARG A 66 6.62 -3.41 8.41
N ASN A 67 6.99 -2.50 9.30
CA ASN A 67 6.78 -2.64 10.74
C ASN A 67 5.47 -2.01 11.21
N SER A 68 4.73 -1.36 10.32
CA SER A 68 3.44 -0.76 10.61
C SER A 68 2.33 -1.81 10.57
N PRO A 69 1.31 -1.72 11.43
CA PRO A 69 0.10 -2.52 11.36
C PRO A 69 -0.86 -2.05 10.24
N ALA A 70 -0.52 -1.01 9.50
CA ALA A 70 -1.34 -0.45 8.44
C ALA A 70 -1.59 -1.46 7.31
N GLN A 71 -2.81 -1.48 6.82
CA GLN A 71 -3.24 -2.39 5.77
C GLN A 71 -3.44 -1.70 4.42
N SER A 72 -3.39 -0.38 4.41
CA SER A 72 -3.53 0.46 3.22
C SER A 72 -2.64 1.69 3.32
N VAL A 73 -2.46 2.39 2.20
CA VAL A 73 -1.62 3.59 2.15
C VAL A 73 -2.21 4.72 2.99
N ASP A 74 -3.51 4.89 2.98
CA ASP A 74 -4.19 5.91 3.79
C ASP A 74 -4.16 5.60 5.30
N ASP A 75 -4.04 4.32 5.72
CA ASP A 75 -3.73 3.97 7.11
C ASP A 75 -2.36 4.51 7.54
N ILE A 76 -1.34 4.34 6.70
CA ILE A 76 -0.01 4.90 6.96
C ILE A 76 -0.07 6.42 7.07
N LEU A 77 -0.77 7.07 6.16
CA LEU A 77 -0.89 8.53 6.16
C LEU A 77 -1.56 9.05 7.42
N SER A 78 -2.54 8.31 7.97
CA SER A 78 -3.22 8.67 9.22
C SER A 78 -2.30 8.71 10.44
N MET A 79 -1.18 7.98 10.40
CA MET A 79 -0.19 7.96 11.49
C MET A 79 0.78 9.14 11.45
N LEU A 80 0.74 9.93 10.38
CA LEU A 80 1.69 11.04 10.20
C LEU A 80 1.16 12.32 10.86
N SER A 81 2.01 12.96 11.66
CA SER A 81 1.68 14.25 12.24
C SER A 81 1.30 15.27 11.17
N GLY A 82 0.19 15.98 11.37
CA GLY A 82 -0.30 17.01 10.43
C GLY A 82 -0.91 16.49 9.14
N VAL A 83 -1.20 15.19 9.07
CA VAL A 83 -2.03 14.57 8.04
C VAL A 83 -3.30 14.06 8.71
N ASN A 84 -4.46 14.45 8.19
CA ASN A 84 -5.75 13.96 8.65
C ASN A 84 -6.36 13.07 7.57
N THR A 85 -6.88 11.92 7.99
CA THR A 85 -7.62 11.00 7.12
C THR A 85 -9.01 10.78 7.69
N THR A 86 -10.02 10.89 6.85
CA THR A 86 -11.41 10.64 7.24
C THR A 86 -11.97 9.53 6.39
N ARG A 87 -12.45 8.47 7.04
CA ARG A 87 -13.15 7.34 6.43
C ARG A 87 -14.56 7.28 6.97
N SER A 88 -15.55 7.18 6.09
CA SER A 88 -16.96 7.11 6.47
C SER A 88 -17.50 5.68 6.58
N ASP A 89 -16.94 4.71 5.85
CA ASP A 89 -17.59 3.43 5.58
C ASP A 89 -16.82 2.19 6.09
N GLY A 90 -15.85 2.37 6.99
CA GLY A 90 -15.09 1.25 7.57
C GLY A 90 -14.36 0.40 6.51
N ILE A 91 -14.56 -0.93 6.52
CA ILE A 91 -13.91 -1.87 5.58
C ILE A 91 -14.42 -1.72 4.14
N SER A 92 -15.63 -1.21 3.96
CA SER A 92 -16.20 -0.96 2.62
C SER A 92 -15.91 0.44 2.11
N ASN A 93 -15.04 1.19 2.79
CA ASN A 93 -14.71 2.56 2.43
C ASN A 93 -14.11 2.64 1.03
N MET A 94 -14.67 3.53 0.22
CA MET A 94 -14.21 3.82 -1.14
C MET A 94 -13.50 5.16 -1.23
N HIS A 95 -13.88 6.09 -0.34
CA HIS A 95 -13.41 7.46 -0.36
C HIS A 95 -12.80 7.81 1.00
N THR A 96 -11.47 7.79 1.06
CA THR A 96 -10.75 8.39 2.18
C THR A 96 -10.38 9.81 1.81
N ASN A 97 -10.86 10.78 2.58
CA ASN A 97 -10.41 12.15 2.44
C ASN A 97 -9.08 12.29 3.18
N VAL A 98 -8.04 12.70 2.49
CA VAL A 98 -6.71 12.96 3.07
C VAL A 98 -6.41 14.44 2.94
N SER A 99 -6.18 15.08 4.09
CA SER A 99 -5.86 16.51 4.15
C SER A 99 -4.57 16.76 4.91
N ILE A 100 -3.83 17.79 4.53
CA ILE A 100 -2.58 18.19 5.15
C ILE A 100 -2.77 19.52 5.86
N ARG A 101 -2.30 19.60 7.13
CA ARG A 101 -2.35 20.80 7.99
C ARG A 101 -3.77 21.41 8.15
N GLY A 102 -4.79 20.57 8.18
CA GLY A 102 -6.16 21.02 8.37
C GLY A 102 -6.75 21.80 7.18
N LEU A 103 -6.05 21.84 6.05
CA LEU A 103 -6.61 22.36 4.80
C LEU A 103 -7.59 21.34 4.21
N ALA A 104 -8.50 20.87 5.06
CA ALA A 104 -9.65 20.09 4.69
C ALA A 104 -10.82 21.03 4.43
N GLY A 105 -11.46 20.87 3.33
CA GLY A 105 -12.86 21.13 3.16
C GLY A 105 -13.50 19.80 2.85
N ASP A 106 -14.78 19.76 2.61
CA ASP A 106 -15.45 18.58 2.07
C ASP A 106 -14.90 18.22 0.66
N GLU A 107 -14.05 19.06 0.11
CA GLU A 107 -13.43 18.90 -1.20
C GLU A 107 -12.02 18.29 -1.08
N GLN A 108 -11.83 17.14 -1.71
CA GLN A 108 -10.56 16.39 -1.69
C GLN A 108 -9.44 17.03 -2.52
N GLY A 109 -9.74 18.00 -3.38
CA GLY A 109 -8.83 18.54 -4.39
C GLY A 109 -7.70 19.45 -3.90
N ARG A 110 -7.39 19.49 -2.59
CA ARG A 110 -6.36 20.39 -2.03
C ARG A 110 -5.03 19.71 -1.73
N THR A 111 -4.99 18.39 -1.79
CA THR A 111 -3.79 17.58 -1.60
C THR A 111 -3.52 16.82 -2.89
N LEU A 112 -2.42 17.14 -3.54
CA LEU A 112 -2.01 16.42 -4.74
C LEU A 112 -1.39 15.09 -4.36
N VAL A 113 -1.85 14.01 -5.00
CA VAL A 113 -1.31 12.67 -4.82
C VAL A 113 -0.68 12.21 -6.12
N LEU A 114 0.59 11.81 -6.01
CA LEU A 114 1.38 11.30 -7.12
C LEU A 114 1.68 9.81 -6.89
N PHE A 115 1.68 9.04 -7.95
CA PHE A 115 2.21 7.68 -7.98
C PHE A 115 3.38 7.65 -8.96
N ASP A 116 4.58 7.39 -8.46
CA ASP A 116 5.85 7.53 -9.22
C ASP A 116 6.01 8.89 -9.91
N GLY A 117 5.51 9.97 -9.27
CA GLY A 117 5.57 11.34 -9.80
C GLY A 117 4.44 11.70 -10.78
N ILE A 118 3.52 10.80 -11.08
CA ILE A 118 2.37 11.04 -11.97
C ILE A 118 1.12 11.29 -11.14
N PRO A 119 0.37 12.39 -11.35
CA PRO A 119 -0.88 12.68 -10.64
C PRO A 119 -1.91 11.56 -10.80
N ILE A 120 -2.56 11.21 -9.69
CA ILE A 120 -3.61 10.18 -9.65
C ILE A 120 -4.94 10.68 -9.08
N ASN A 121 -5.01 11.97 -8.73
CA ASN A 121 -6.28 12.60 -8.38
C ASN A 121 -7.23 12.57 -9.58
N THR A 122 -8.51 12.31 -9.33
CA THR A 122 -9.53 12.38 -10.38
C THR A 122 -9.72 13.82 -10.86
N SER A 123 -10.09 13.99 -12.12
CA SER A 123 -10.20 15.32 -12.73
C SER A 123 -11.48 16.05 -12.33
N ASP A 124 -12.48 15.35 -11.84
CA ASP A 124 -13.77 15.87 -11.41
C ASP A 124 -13.75 16.45 -9.98
N GLU A 125 -13.49 15.59 -8.99
CA GLU A 125 -13.55 15.96 -7.57
C GLU A 125 -12.16 16.09 -6.93
N GLY A 126 -11.08 15.76 -7.65
CA GLY A 126 -9.73 15.68 -7.10
C GLY A 126 -9.55 14.54 -6.10
N SER A 127 -10.49 13.61 -6.07
CA SER A 127 -10.46 12.46 -5.18
C SER A 127 -9.39 11.43 -5.57
N VAL A 128 -9.03 10.56 -4.65
CA VAL A 128 -8.12 9.43 -4.89
C VAL A 128 -8.77 8.16 -4.41
N ASN A 129 -8.81 7.14 -5.26
CA ASN A 129 -9.16 5.80 -4.83
C ASN A 129 -7.96 5.12 -4.18
N TRP A 130 -7.83 5.28 -2.87
CA TRP A 130 -6.71 4.73 -2.09
C TRP A 130 -6.66 3.20 -2.11
N ASN A 131 -7.80 2.53 -2.30
CA ASN A 131 -7.87 1.08 -2.39
C ASN A 131 -7.18 0.53 -3.65
N SER A 132 -7.07 1.34 -4.72
CA SER A 132 -6.36 0.96 -5.93
C SER A 132 -4.84 0.93 -5.76
N ILE A 133 -4.32 1.41 -4.63
CA ILE A 133 -2.90 1.48 -4.37
C ILE A 133 -2.54 0.41 -3.34
N HIS A 134 -2.10 -0.75 -3.82
CA HIS A 134 -1.73 -1.84 -2.93
C HIS A 134 -0.45 -1.51 -2.16
N ILE A 135 -0.51 -1.59 -0.82
CA ILE A 135 0.60 -1.18 0.07
C ILE A 135 1.89 -1.97 -0.20
N ASP A 136 1.78 -3.24 -0.58
CA ASP A 136 2.92 -4.08 -0.91
C ASP A 136 3.64 -3.68 -2.20
N ASN A 137 3.03 -2.84 -3.04
CA ASN A 137 3.68 -2.26 -4.20
C ASN A 137 4.51 -1.02 -3.85
N VAL A 138 4.34 -0.47 -2.65
CA VAL A 138 4.96 0.77 -2.23
C VAL A 138 6.35 0.52 -1.64
N GLN A 139 7.32 1.29 -2.09
CA GLN A 139 8.67 1.32 -1.55
C GLN A 139 8.81 2.35 -0.43
N ARG A 140 8.31 3.58 -0.66
CA ARG A 140 8.29 4.68 0.30
C ARG A 140 7.21 5.68 -0.07
N ILE A 141 6.85 6.53 0.88
CA ILE A 141 5.91 7.64 0.65
C ILE A 141 6.60 8.93 1.10
N GLU A 142 6.63 9.92 0.24
CA GLU A 142 7.13 11.26 0.53
C GLU A 142 5.94 12.21 0.71
N VAL A 143 5.87 12.89 1.84
CA VAL A 143 4.80 13.84 2.16
C VAL A 143 5.39 15.23 2.31
N PHE A 144 5.21 16.07 1.32
CA PHE A 144 5.55 17.49 1.37
C PHE A 144 4.39 18.27 2.01
N LYS A 145 4.65 18.88 3.17
CA LYS A 145 3.65 19.62 3.96
C LYS A 145 3.81 21.11 3.72
N GLY A 146 3.08 21.63 2.78
CA GLY A 146 3.11 23.04 2.42
C GLY A 146 2.61 23.28 1.00
N PRO A 147 2.46 24.55 0.60
CA PRO A 147 1.98 24.89 -0.73
C PRO A 147 2.98 24.44 -1.79
N GLY A 148 2.59 23.47 -2.59
CA GLY A 148 3.38 22.90 -3.70
C GLY A 148 2.96 23.41 -5.08
N SER A 149 1.99 24.33 -5.14
CA SER A 149 1.36 24.75 -6.40
C SER A 149 2.33 25.40 -7.39
N SER A 150 3.40 26.00 -6.92
CA SER A 150 4.45 26.57 -7.80
C SER A 150 5.22 25.52 -8.61
N LEU A 151 5.31 24.28 -8.09
CA LEU A 151 6.00 23.18 -8.76
C LEU A 151 5.02 22.22 -9.45
N TYR A 152 3.86 22.00 -8.84
CA TYR A 152 2.95 20.92 -9.21
C TYR A 152 1.60 21.43 -9.75
N GLY A 153 1.37 22.74 -9.74
CA GLY A 153 0.15 23.35 -10.27
C GLY A 153 -1.06 23.10 -9.37
N ASN A 154 -2.15 22.69 -9.98
CA ASN A 154 -3.44 22.51 -9.32
C ASN A 154 -3.39 21.40 -8.23
N SER A 155 -4.29 21.48 -7.28
CA SER A 155 -4.50 20.52 -6.18
C SER A 155 -3.36 20.43 -5.14
N ALA A 156 -2.27 21.18 -5.26
CA ALA A 156 -1.12 21.14 -4.35
C ALA A 156 -1.12 22.27 -3.30
N MET A 157 -2.28 22.79 -2.91
CA MET A 157 -2.37 23.90 -1.95
C MET A 157 -2.01 23.48 -0.53
N GLY A 158 -2.47 22.31 -0.08
CA GLY A 158 -2.19 21.78 1.26
C GLY A 158 -0.87 21.04 1.32
N GLY A 159 -0.49 20.41 0.24
CA GLY A 159 0.72 19.62 0.13
C GLY A 159 0.70 18.63 -1.02
N VAL A 160 1.77 17.83 -1.08
CA VAL A 160 1.95 16.79 -2.09
C VAL A 160 2.30 15.48 -1.40
N ILE A 161 1.63 14.42 -1.77
CA ILE A 161 1.93 13.05 -1.37
C ILE A 161 2.46 12.32 -2.59
N ASN A 162 3.69 11.85 -2.56
CA ASN A 162 4.28 11.09 -3.65
C ASN A 162 4.54 9.65 -3.19
N ILE A 163 3.82 8.72 -3.78
CA ILE A 163 3.91 7.30 -3.51
C ILE A 163 4.88 6.70 -4.54
N ILE A 164 5.98 6.14 -4.04
CA ILE A 164 7.02 5.58 -4.87
C ILE A 164 6.94 4.06 -4.83
N SER A 165 6.76 3.46 -6.00
CA SER A 165 6.63 2.02 -6.13
C SER A 165 7.96 1.29 -6.00
N LYS A 166 7.89 0.02 -5.63
CA LYS A 166 9.07 -0.85 -5.50
C LYS A 166 9.87 -0.95 -6.79
N ARG A 167 11.19 -0.93 -6.64
CA ARG A 167 12.15 -1.19 -7.71
C ARG A 167 12.95 -2.46 -7.38
N PRO A 168 13.04 -3.43 -8.29
CA PRO A 168 13.84 -4.62 -8.08
C PRO A 168 15.33 -4.28 -7.93
N VAL A 169 15.91 -4.72 -6.82
CA VAL A 169 17.35 -4.58 -6.54
C VAL A 169 18.06 -5.92 -6.52
N SER A 170 17.33 -7.00 -6.21
CA SER A 170 17.85 -8.35 -6.16
C SER A 170 17.69 -9.06 -7.50
N PRO A 171 18.57 -10.02 -7.84
CA PRO A 171 18.43 -10.82 -9.05
C PRO A 171 17.09 -11.54 -9.14
N PHE A 172 16.57 -11.99 -7.99
CA PHE A 172 15.26 -12.60 -7.88
C PHE A 172 14.71 -12.45 -6.46
N SER A 173 13.42 -12.15 -6.34
CA SER A 173 12.69 -12.16 -5.08
C SER A 173 11.24 -12.57 -5.33
N LEU A 174 10.74 -13.50 -4.51
CA LEU A 174 9.37 -13.96 -4.49
C LEU A 174 8.81 -13.75 -3.09
N ASN A 175 7.68 -13.08 -2.99
CA ASN A 175 6.94 -12.90 -1.75
C ASN A 175 5.54 -13.44 -1.94
N ALA A 176 5.07 -14.23 -1.00
CA ALA A 176 3.69 -14.70 -0.96
C ALA A 176 3.18 -14.58 0.48
N SER A 177 1.99 -14.05 0.62
CA SER A 177 1.32 -13.97 1.91
C SER A 177 -0.13 -14.39 1.81
N GLY A 178 -0.67 -14.89 2.92
CA GLY A 178 -2.07 -15.21 3.06
C GLY A 178 -2.50 -15.02 4.49
N SER A 179 -3.67 -14.45 4.70
CA SER A 179 -4.24 -14.27 6.03
C SER A 179 -5.74 -14.53 6.04
N TYR A 180 -6.22 -14.98 7.19
CA TYR A 180 -7.63 -15.19 7.45
C TYR A 180 -8.01 -14.53 8.78
N GLY A 181 -9.14 -13.85 8.81
CA GLY A 181 -9.59 -13.10 9.99
C GLY A 181 -11.09 -13.09 10.18
N SER A 182 -11.55 -12.29 11.14
CA SER A 182 -12.97 -12.10 11.43
C SER A 182 -13.76 -11.64 10.20
N LEU A 183 -15.09 -11.80 10.23
CA LEU A 183 -15.98 -11.48 9.11
C LEU A 183 -15.65 -12.28 7.83
N ASN A 184 -15.14 -13.51 7.99
CA ASN A 184 -14.69 -14.37 6.89
C ASN A 184 -13.73 -13.61 5.93
N THR A 185 -12.81 -12.84 6.51
CA THR A 185 -11.88 -12.02 5.74
C THR A 185 -10.70 -12.85 5.28
N TRP A 186 -10.51 -12.91 3.97
CA TRP A 186 -9.38 -13.54 3.29
C TRP A 186 -8.55 -12.46 2.61
N LYS A 187 -7.24 -12.52 2.79
CA LYS A 187 -6.29 -11.70 2.05
C LYS A 187 -5.19 -12.58 1.50
N THR A 188 -4.85 -12.39 0.25
CA THR A 188 -3.78 -13.13 -0.43
C THR A 188 -2.99 -12.19 -1.29
N ASP A 189 -1.67 -12.27 -1.21
CA ASP A 189 -0.74 -11.42 -1.94
C ASP A 189 0.35 -12.28 -2.56
N LEU A 190 0.75 -11.93 -3.76
CA LEU A 190 1.87 -12.53 -4.48
C LEU A 190 2.67 -11.43 -5.15
N GLY A 191 3.97 -11.41 -4.90
CA GLY A 191 4.89 -10.46 -5.52
C GLY A 191 6.15 -11.16 -6.05
N LEU A 192 6.50 -10.87 -7.27
CA LEU A 192 7.71 -11.32 -7.93
C LEU A 192 8.51 -10.13 -8.41
N SER A 193 9.78 -10.08 -8.10
CA SER A 193 10.68 -9.08 -8.63
C SER A 193 11.99 -9.70 -9.09
N SER A 194 12.53 -9.18 -10.17
CA SER A 194 13.81 -9.65 -10.70
C SER A 194 14.58 -8.49 -11.36
N ARG A 195 15.82 -8.33 -10.98
CA ARG A 195 16.80 -7.54 -11.72
C ARG A 195 17.58 -8.49 -12.61
N ILE A 196 17.16 -8.59 -13.88
CA ILE A 196 17.73 -9.53 -14.86
C ILE A 196 19.18 -9.16 -15.17
N ASN A 197 19.44 -7.86 -15.32
CA ASN A 197 20.77 -7.29 -15.51
C ASN A 197 20.76 -5.80 -15.11
N ASP A 198 21.85 -5.08 -15.32
CA ASP A 198 21.97 -3.66 -14.98
C ASP A 198 21.03 -2.75 -15.78
N LYS A 199 20.55 -3.23 -16.92
CA LYS A 199 19.67 -2.46 -17.80
C LYS A 199 18.21 -2.83 -17.70
N PHE A 200 17.88 -4.02 -17.18
CA PHE A 200 16.51 -4.55 -17.24
C PHE A 200 16.08 -5.15 -15.91
N ALA A 201 14.96 -4.66 -15.40
CA ALA A 201 14.33 -5.22 -14.21
C ALA A 201 12.80 -5.29 -14.38
N ILE A 202 12.18 -6.27 -13.72
CA ILE A 202 10.73 -6.47 -13.73
C ILE A 202 10.20 -6.60 -12.31
N PHE A 203 9.00 -6.07 -12.10
CA PHE A 203 8.22 -6.26 -10.89
C PHE A 203 6.79 -6.64 -11.27
N LEU A 204 6.29 -7.73 -10.70
CA LEU A 204 4.93 -8.20 -10.87
C LEU A 204 4.32 -8.44 -9.49
N SER A 205 3.11 -8.02 -9.28
CA SER A 205 2.35 -8.36 -8.08
C SER A 205 0.88 -8.56 -8.37
N GLY A 206 0.24 -9.38 -7.56
CA GLY A 206 -1.19 -9.59 -7.60
C GLY A 206 -1.72 -9.84 -6.20
N TYR A 207 -2.95 -9.43 -5.95
CA TYR A 207 -3.60 -9.65 -4.69
C TYR A 207 -5.09 -9.91 -4.86
N TYR A 208 -5.67 -10.55 -3.86
CA TYR A 208 -7.10 -10.72 -3.75
C TYR A 208 -7.53 -10.67 -2.29
N ASN A 209 -8.47 -9.78 -1.98
CA ASN A 209 -9.04 -9.57 -0.67
C ASN A 209 -10.56 -9.78 -0.72
N LYS A 210 -11.09 -10.49 0.26
CA LYS A 210 -12.52 -10.70 0.44
C LYS A 210 -12.88 -10.58 1.89
N SER A 211 -14.01 -9.93 2.20
CA SER A 211 -14.65 -9.95 3.52
C SER A 211 -16.16 -10.00 3.33
N ASP A 212 -16.83 -10.83 4.12
CA ASP A 212 -18.30 -10.87 4.10
C ASP A 212 -18.91 -9.66 4.82
N GLY A 213 -18.08 -8.93 5.57
CA GLY A 213 -18.44 -7.67 6.20
C GLY A 213 -19.49 -7.81 7.30
N PHE A 214 -20.23 -6.75 7.53
CA PHE A 214 -21.23 -6.69 8.60
C PHE A 214 -22.44 -5.87 8.15
N ASN A 215 -23.57 -6.13 8.83
CA ASN A 215 -24.75 -5.30 8.66
C ASN A 215 -24.66 -4.09 9.59
N ASN A 216 -24.86 -2.91 9.04
CA ASN A 216 -24.76 -1.64 9.77
C ASN A 216 -26.04 -1.31 10.57
N ILE A 217 -27.17 -1.96 10.26
CA ILE A 217 -28.45 -1.81 10.98
C ILE A 217 -28.73 -3.11 11.75
N PRO A 218 -28.99 -3.04 13.06
CA PRO A 218 -29.39 -4.21 13.84
C PRO A 218 -30.67 -4.85 13.31
N ASP A 219 -30.77 -6.19 13.38
CA ASP A 219 -31.91 -6.95 12.85
C ASP A 219 -33.26 -6.49 13.41
N SER A 220 -33.30 -6.03 14.67
CA SER A 220 -34.48 -5.50 15.32
C SER A 220 -35.01 -4.17 14.75
N LEU A 221 -34.17 -3.46 13.99
CA LEU A 221 -34.51 -2.15 13.40
C LEU A 221 -34.69 -2.23 11.89
N ARG A 222 -34.56 -3.41 11.30
CA ARG A 222 -34.77 -3.61 9.87
C ARG A 222 -36.25 -3.65 9.52
N THR A 223 -36.63 -2.91 8.53
CA THR A 223 -38.01 -2.92 8.01
C THR A 223 -38.24 -4.07 7.02
N GLU A 224 -37.19 -4.44 6.28
CA GLU A 224 -37.23 -5.47 5.23
C GLU A 224 -35.98 -6.38 5.32
N PRO A 225 -36.00 -7.46 6.13
CA PRO A 225 -34.82 -8.30 6.38
C PRO A 225 -34.24 -8.97 5.14
N ASP A 226 -35.08 -9.23 4.13
CA ASP A 226 -34.69 -9.99 2.93
C ASP A 226 -33.90 -9.16 1.90
N TYR A 227 -33.87 -7.83 2.06
CA TYR A 227 -33.21 -6.92 1.14
C TYR A 227 -31.96 -6.26 1.70
N SER A 228 -31.48 -6.73 2.85
CA SER A 228 -30.31 -6.11 3.48
C SER A 228 -29.03 -6.46 2.76
N VAL A 229 -28.26 -5.45 2.37
CA VAL A 229 -26.93 -5.63 1.82
C VAL A 229 -25.89 -5.36 2.89
N ALA A 230 -25.13 -6.39 3.26
CA ALA A 230 -24.02 -6.23 4.18
C ALA A 230 -22.95 -5.28 3.60
N ARG A 231 -22.21 -4.63 4.48
CA ARG A 231 -20.99 -3.90 4.09
C ARG A 231 -19.86 -4.90 3.81
N PHE A 232 -19.94 -5.60 2.70
CA PHE A 232 -18.94 -6.55 2.26
C PHE A 232 -17.89 -5.90 1.34
N MET A 233 -16.79 -6.60 1.15
CA MET A 233 -15.72 -6.20 0.24
C MET A 233 -15.21 -7.41 -0.55
N LYS A 234 -15.04 -7.24 -1.85
CA LYS A 234 -14.29 -8.13 -2.72
C LYS A 234 -13.45 -7.26 -3.64
N GLU A 235 -12.15 -7.39 -3.58
CA GLU A 235 -11.26 -6.62 -4.41
C GLU A 235 -10.07 -7.44 -4.85
N GLY A 236 -9.46 -7.05 -5.94
CA GLY A 236 -8.25 -7.65 -6.43
C GLY A 236 -7.57 -6.77 -7.46
N GLY A 237 -6.27 -6.97 -7.59
CA GLY A 237 -5.48 -6.19 -8.52
C GLY A 237 -4.27 -6.95 -9.04
N LEU A 238 -3.75 -6.43 -10.14
CA LEU A 238 -2.49 -6.85 -10.74
C LEU A 238 -1.68 -5.60 -11.03
N TYR A 239 -0.40 -5.63 -10.67
CA TYR A 239 0.54 -4.57 -10.98
C TYR A 239 1.76 -5.17 -11.68
N ALA A 240 2.13 -4.61 -12.81
CA ALA A 240 3.31 -4.99 -13.58
C ALA A 240 4.15 -3.74 -13.85
N LYS A 241 5.45 -3.82 -13.59
CA LYS A 241 6.40 -2.75 -13.88
C LYS A 241 7.63 -3.29 -14.56
N VAL A 242 8.05 -2.62 -15.62
CA VAL A 242 9.28 -2.89 -16.37
C VAL A 242 10.15 -1.67 -16.29
N LEU A 243 11.39 -1.85 -15.90
CA LEU A 243 12.43 -0.83 -15.86
C LEU A 243 13.46 -1.16 -16.94
N TYR A 244 13.73 -0.21 -17.81
CA TYR A 244 14.73 -0.35 -18.84
C TYR A 244 15.67 0.84 -18.85
N ASN A 245 16.92 0.61 -18.51
CA ASN A 245 17.98 1.60 -18.37
C ASN A 245 19.10 1.34 -19.41
N PRO A 246 18.88 1.66 -20.70
CA PRO A 246 19.87 1.35 -21.75
C PRO A 246 21.18 2.09 -21.57
N THR A 247 21.12 3.31 -21.03
CA THR A 247 22.29 4.15 -20.76
C THR A 247 22.13 4.87 -19.42
N ALA A 248 23.20 5.48 -18.92
CA ALA A 248 23.13 6.31 -17.71
C ALA A 248 22.28 7.59 -17.88
N LEU A 249 22.08 8.02 -19.12
CA LEU A 249 21.38 9.27 -19.46
C LEU A 249 19.94 9.04 -19.96
N PHE A 250 19.48 7.81 -20.01
CA PHE A 250 18.13 7.52 -20.51
C PHE A 250 17.53 6.31 -19.80
N ASN A 251 16.43 6.52 -19.17
CA ASN A 251 15.72 5.52 -18.41
C ASN A 251 14.24 5.47 -18.82
N VAL A 252 13.66 4.29 -18.86
CA VAL A 252 12.26 4.05 -19.19
C VAL A 252 11.62 3.20 -18.13
N ASP A 253 10.60 3.71 -17.48
CA ASP A 253 9.73 2.97 -16.58
C ASP A 253 8.36 2.79 -17.26
N LEU A 254 7.93 1.56 -17.45
CA LEU A 254 6.59 1.22 -17.93
C LEU A 254 5.86 0.48 -16.83
N ALA A 255 4.67 0.93 -16.46
CA ALA A 255 3.85 0.27 -15.47
C ALA A 255 2.41 0.11 -15.95
N TYR A 256 1.82 -1.01 -15.58
CA TYR A 256 0.42 -1.32 -15.77
C TYR A 256 -0.22 -1.72 -14.43
N ASP A 257 -1.33 -1.11 -14.11
CA ASP A 257 -2.09 -1.34 -12.90
C ASP A 257 -3.54 -1.66 -13.25
N LEU A 258 -4.01 -2.81 -12.77
CA LEU A 258 -5.37 -3.29 -12.90
C LEU A 258 -5.97 -3.42 -11.50
N TYR A 259 -7.09 -2.76 -11.25
CA TYR A 259 -7.86 -2.87 -10.03
C TYR A 259 -9.33 -3.16 -10.34
N ARG A 260 -9.92 -4.06 -9.57
CA ARG A 260 -11.34 -4.40 -9.62
C ARG A 260 -11.86 -4.58 -8.21
N ASP A 261 -13.01 -4.01 -7.92
CA ASP A 261 -13.71 -4.28 -6.67
C ASP A 261 -15.22 -4.41 -6.85
N LYS A 262 -15.81 -4.99 -5.81
CA LYS A 262 -17.24 -4.97 -5.53
C LYS A 262 -17.42 -4.78 -4.04
N ARG A 263 -18.18 -3.76 -3.67
CA ARG A 263 -18.44 -3.41 -2.27
C ARG A 263 -19.92 -3.24 -2.02
N GLY A 264 -20.37 -3.71 -0.85
CA GLY A 264 -21.69 -3.38 -0.34
C GLY A 264 -21.62 -2.12 0.52
N GLU A 265 -22.53 -1.19 0.30
CA GLU A 265 -22.60 0.07 1.06
C GLU A 265 -23.39 -0.07 2.37
N GLY A 266 -24.00 -1.22 2.59
CA GLY A 266 -24.95 -1.41 3.69
C GLY A 266 -26.33 -0.81 3.40
N GLU A 267 -27.18 -0.84 4.39
CA GLU A 267 -28.50 -0.25 4.30
C GLU A 267 -28.45 1.26 4.53
N LYS A 268 -29.25 2.00 3.76
CA LYS A 268 -29.48 3.44 3.94
C LYS A 268 -30.97 3.66 4.21
N ILE A 269 -31.31 4.62 5.05
CA ILE A 269 -32.71 4.95 5.37
C ILE A 269 -33.52 5.31 4.10
N GLN A 270 -32.84 5.88 3.11
CA GLN A 270 -33.44 6.30 1.83
C GLN A 270 -33.38 5.23 0.73
N ALA A 271 -32.62 4.18 0.92
CA ALA A 271 -32.46 3.05 -0.01
C ALA A 271 -32.38 1.75 0.80
N PRO A 272 -33.51 1.24 1.31
CA PRO A 272 -33.55 0.04 2.16
C PRO A 272 -33.06 -1.21 1.46
N ASP A 273 -33.12 -1.27 0.13
CA ASP A 273 -32.66 -2.39 -0.69
C ASP A 273 -31.14 -2.54 -0.71
N GLY A 274 -30.40 -1.57 -0.12
CA GLY A 274 -28.94 -1.53 -0.13
C GLY A 274 -28.37 -1.21 -1.52
N GLU A 275 -27.15 -0.74 -1.54
CA GLU A 275 -26.45 -0.39 -2.76
C GLU A 275 -25.17 -1.21 -2.93
N TYR A 276 -24.86 -1.54 -4.18
CA TYR A 276 -23.61 -2.14 -4.59
C TYR A 276 -22.81 -1.14 -5.40
N ARG A 277 -21.52 -1.02 -5.10
CA ARG A 277 -20.60 -0.29 -5.96
C ARG A 277 -19.58 -1.22 -6.58
N HIS A 278 -19.30 -0.95 -7.84
CA HIS A 278 -18.23 -1.58 -8.59
C HIS A 278 -17.25 -0.52 -9.04
N PHE A 279 -15.99 -0.75 -8.79
CA PHE A 279 -14.94 0.08 -9.31
C PHE A 279 -14.01 -0.74 -10.19
N ASN A 280 -13.84 -0.27 -11.43
CA ASN A 280 -12.95 -0.87 -12.40
C ASN A 280 -11.92 0.17 -12.81
N HIS A 281 -10.67 -0.10 -12.54
CA HIS A 281 -9.58 0.82 -12.81
C HIS A 281 -8.50 0.11 -13.64
N ASN A 282 -8.11 0.75 -14.75
CA ASN A 282 -6.94 0.38 -15.52
C ASN A 282 -6.08 1.62 -15.67
N ARG A 283 -4.82 1.53 -15.28
CA ARG A 283 -3.86 2.61 -15.39
C ARG A 283 -2.63 2.12 -16.12
N VAL A 284 -2.24 2.85 -17.16
CA VAL A 284 -0.96 2.68 -17.85
C VAL A 284 -0.12 3.92 -17.54
N GLN A 285 1.09 3.70 -17.10
CA GLN A 285 2.03 4.78 -16.80
C GLN A 285 3.31 4.55 -17.60
N SER A 286 3.84 5.62 -18.18
CA SER A 286 5.14 5.62 -18.81
C SER A 286 5.92 6.83 -18.34
N ARG A 287 7.17 6.63 -17.95
CA ARG A 287 8.07 7.68 -17.53
C ARG A 287 9.41 7.53 -18.25
N PHE A 288 9.86 8.62 -18.86
CA PHE A 288 11.13 8.75 -19.51
C PHE A 288 11.93 9.82 -18.76
N TYR A 289 13.16 9.51 -18.35
CA TYR A 289 13.99 10.45 -17.58
C TYR A 289 15.47 10.14 -17.79
N GLY A 290 16.28 11.17 -17.65
CA GLY A 290 17.72 11.10 -17.79
C GLY A 290 18.45 12.02 -16.83
#